data_ae1350a05ba4aed372dd2ecb2bdf29e0
#
_entry.id   ae1350a05ba4aed372dd2ecb2bdf29e0
#
_cell.length_a   1.000
_cell.length_b   1.000
_cell.length_c   1.000
_cell.angle_alpha   90.00
_cell.angle_beta   90.00
_cell.angle_gamma   90.00
#
_symmetry.space_group_name_H-M   'P 1'
#
loop_
_entity.id
_entity.type
_entity.pdbx_description
1 polymer ?
#
loop_
_entity_poly.entity_id
_entity_poly.type
_entity_poly.pdbx_seq_one_letter_code
_entity_poly.pdbx_strand_id
1 'polypeptide(L)'
;MLQAIREGKNDAEILTKFPTVWNRSAELRKIRFAIMSQKYRPIYRDLNCIYVEANFPPKEAYKLFAHTPDTYVVSDYTHPWDSYCAEKTVVLTEYVGQFPWFEIRRLLSGNYCTLPARFSDAVACYTNIIIISPLRFAEMCKCGKGYNPNILISYFTHSRR
;
A
#
# COMPACT_ATOMS: atom_id res chain seq x y z
N MET A 1 -13.38 6.69 19.80
CA MET A 1 -12.21 5.97 19.25
C MET A 1 -12.61 4.92 18.22
N LEU A 2 -13.38 3.88 18.55
CA LEU A 2 -13.76 2.81 17.60
C LEU A 2 -14.44 3.35 16.33
N GLN A 3 -15.31 4.33 16.45
CA GLN A 3 -15.98 4.96 15.32
C GLN A 3 -14.96 5.68 14.39
N ALA A 4 -14.00 6.39 14.97
CA ALA A 4 -12.94 7.05 14.18
C ALA A 4 -12.07 6.05 13.38
N ILE A 5 -11.79 4.87 13.95
CA ILE A 5 -11.12 3.78 13.23
C ILE A 5 -11.96 3.27 12.06
N ARG A 6 -13.28 3.06 12.28
CA ARG A 6 -14.20 2.62 11.22
C ARG A 6 -14.32 3.63 10.08
N GLU A 7 -14.20 4.92 10.39
CA GLU A 7 -14.19 6.04 9.45
C GLU A 7 -12.86 6.19 8.70
N GLY A 8 -11.84 5.39 9.04
CA GLY A 8 -10.54 5.41 8.38
C GLY A 8 -9.59 6.50 8.88
N LYS A 9 -9.85 7.09 10.05
CA LYS A 9 -8.93 8.06 10.67
C LYS A 9 -7.59 7.41 10.95
N ASN A 10 -6.49 8.12 10.64
CA ASN A 10 -5.14 7.63 10.91
C ASN A 10 -4.82 7.65 12.43
N ASP A 11 -3.72 7.00 12.82
CA ASP A 11 -3.36 6.87 14.22
C ASP A 11 -3.04 8.23 14.86
N ALA A 12 -2.42 9.16 14.10
CA ALA A 12 -2.11 10.50 14.61
C ALA A 12 -3.38 11.31 14.92
N GLU A 13 -4.39 11.27 14.03
CA GLU A 13 -5.70 11.91 14.26
C GLU A 13 -6.41 11.32 15.47
N ILE A 14 -6.33 9.99 15.65
CA ILE A 14 -6.95 9.30 16.79
C ILE A 14 -6.25 9.67 18.10
N LEU A 15 -4.91 9.65 18.11
CA LEU A 15 -4.12 10.00 19.29
C LEU A 15 -4.28 11.48 19.67
N THR A 16 -4.40 12.37 18.70
CA THR A 16 -4.68 13.79 18.96
C THR A 16 -6.04 13.98 19.60
N LYS A 17 -7.06 13.25 19.11
CA LYS A 17 -8.43 13.34 19.65
C LYS A 17 -8.60 12.61 20.99
N PHE A 18 -7.82 11.57 21.22
CA PHE A 18 -7.89 10.71 22.41
C PHE A 18 -6.48 10.53 23.04
N PRO A 19 -5.90 11.56 23.67
CA PRO A 19 -4.54 11.51 24.21
C PRO A 19 -4.29 10.40 25.23
N THR A 20 -5.33 9.94 25.94
CA THR A 20 -5.25 8.86 26.92
C THR A 20 -4.84 7.51 26.31
N VAL A 21 -4.92 7.37 24.99
CA VAL A 21 -4.56 6.13 24.27
C VAL A 21 -3.10 6.12 23.80
N TRP A 22 -2.35 7.21 24.05
CA TRP A 22 -0.95 7.35 23.61
C TRP A 22 -0.06 6.17 23.99
N ASN A 23 -0.16 5.73 25.24
CA ASN A 23 0.62 4.59 25.76
C ASN A 23 0.14 3.22 25.26
N ARG A 24 -0.90 3.17 24.43
CA ARG A 24 -1.54 1.96 23.90
C ARG A 24 -1.54 1.89 22.38
N SER A 25 -0.54 2.50 21.74
CA SER A 25 -0.45 2.54 20.27
C SER A 25 -0.44 1.13 19.63
N ALA A 26 0.20 0.16 20.29
CA ALA A 26 0.20 -1.23 19.83
C ALA A 26 -1.20 -1.88 19.90
N GLU A 27 -1.99 -1.57 20.94
CA GLU A 27 -3.38 -2.02 21.07
C GLU A 27 -4.27 -1.36 20.01
N LEU A 28 -4.04 -0.07 19.73
CA LEU A 28 -4.76 0.65 18.69
C LEU A 28 -4.58 -0.02 17.31
N ARG A 29 -3.36 -0.42 16.96
CA ARG A 29 -3.08 -1.14 15.71
C ARG A 29 -3.76 -2.51 15.65
N LYS A 30 -3.75 -3.27 16.73
CA LYS A 30 -4.49 -4.56 16.82
C LYS A 30 -5.99 -4.38 16.64
N ILE A 31 -6.56 -3.35 17.27
CA ILE A 31 -7.98 -3.02 17.14
C ILE A 31 -8.31 -2.61 15.71
N ARG A 32 -7.46 -1.77 15.10
CA ARG A 32 -7.60 -1.39 13.69
C ARG A 32 -7.58 -2.62 12.78
N PHE A 33 -6.59 -3.49 12.96
CA PHE A 33 -6.50 -4.73 12.19
C PHE A 33 -7.78 -5.57 12.29
N ALA A 34 -8.30 -5.78 13.50
CA ALA A 34 -9.52 -6.56 13.71
C ALA A 34 -10.74 -5.92 13.01
N ILE A 35 -10.93 -4.61 13.16
CA ILE A 35 -12.05 -3.87 12.54
C ILE A 35 -11.93 -3.91 11.01
N MET A 36 -10.74 -3.63 10.46
CA MET A 36 -10.52 -3.63 9.02
C MET A 36 -10.60 -5.02 8.42
N SER A 37 -10.13 -6.05 9.13
CA SER A 37 -10.28 -7.45 8.70
C SER A 37 -11.76 -7.83 8.58
N GLN A 38 -12.58 -7.51 9.58
CA GLN A 38 -14.00 -7.79 9.52
C GLN A 38 -14.68 -7.05 8.36
N LYS A 39 -14.32 -5.78 8.15
CA LYS A 39 -14.91 -4.94 7.10
C LYS A 39 -14.51 -5.41 5.69
N TYR A 40 -13.23 -5.69 5.46
CA TYR A 40 -12.69 -5.91 4.11
C TYR A 40 -12.64 -7.40 3.68
N ARG A 41 -12.76 -8.35 4.61
CA ARG A 41 -12.75 -9.78 4.28
C ARG A 41 -13.81 -10.19 3.25
N PRO A 42 -15.07 -9.71 3.30
CA PRO A 42 -16.11 -10.04 2.31
C PRO A 42 -16.05 -9.16 1.05
N ILE A 43 -15.15 -8.16 0.98
CA ILE A 43 -15.14 -7.16 -0.08
C ILE A 43 -14.04 -7.50 -1.09
N TYR A 44 -14.42 -7.61 -2.37
CA TYR A 44 -13.50 -7.50 -3.48
C TYR A 44 -13.26 -6.00 -3.76
N ARG A 45 -12.00 -5.55 -3.71
CA ARG A 45 -11.64 -4.17 -4.00
C ARG A 45 -11.44 -4.01 -5.49
N ASP A 46 -12.16 -3.09 -6.10
CA ASP A 46 -11.90 -2.67 -7.48
C ASP A 46 -10.66 -1.75 -7.46
N LEU A 47 -9.54 -2.27 -7.96
CA LEU A 47 -8.26 -1.58 -7.90
C LEU A 47 -7.96 -0.85 -9.20
N ASN A 48 -7.62 0.42 -9.07
CA ASN A 48 -6.98 1.19 -10.12
C ASN A 48 -5.45 1.06 -9.98
N CYS A 49 -4.84 0.25 -10.84
CA CYS A 49 -3.40 0.01 -10.84
C CYS A 49 -2.73 0.78 -11.98
N ILE A 50 -1.74 1.59 -11.66
CA ILE A 50 -1.02 2.43 -12.62
C ILE A 50 0.47 2.10 -12.56
N TYR A 51 1.09 1.86 -13.70
CA TYR A 51 2.54 1.77 -13.83
C TYR A 51 3.07 3.03 -14.49
N VAL A 52 4.04 3.66 -13.86
CA VAL A 52 4.68 4.88 -14.34
C VAL A 52 6.18 4.59 -14.56
N GLU A 53 6.62 4.67 -15.80
CA GLU A 53 8.03 4.70 -16.13
C GLU A 53 8.55 6.11 -15.90
N ALA A 54 9.32 6.30 -14.86
CA ALA A 54 9.86 7.60 -14.52
C ALA A 54 11.20 7.46 -13.79
N ASN A 55 12.21 8.06 -14.35
CA ASN A 55 13.52 8.17 -13.74
C ASN A 55 13.58 9.41 -12.83
N PHE A 56 12.67 9.46 -11.86
CA PHE A 56 12.69 10.51 -10.85
C PHE A 56 13.76 10.17 -9.80
N PRO A 57 14.55 11.15 -9.34
CA PRO A 57 15.30 10.97 -8.12
C PRO A 57 14.35 10.58 -6.98
N PRO A 58 14.72 9.64 -6.09
CA PRO A 58 13.86 9.15 -5.00
C PRO A 58 13.18 10.25 -4.20
N LYS A 59 13.94 11.32 -3.96
CA LYS A 59 13.50 12.49 -3.22
C LYS A 59 12.37 13.26 -3.92
N GLU A 60 12.33 13.27 -5.25
CA GLU A 60 11.29 13.97 -6.02
C GLU A 60 10.00 13.16 -6.08
N ALA A 61 10.09 11.85 -6.31
CA ALA A 61 8.95 10.97 -6.25
C ALA A 61 8.28 11.00 -4.86
N TYR A 62 9.10 10.98 -3.80
CA TYR A 62 8.59 11.11 -2.43
C TYR A 62 7.89 12.46 -2.22
N LYS A 63 8.50 13.57 -2.64
CA LYS A 63 7.90 14.90 -2.49
C LYS A 63 6.56 15.06 -3.20
N LEU A 64 6.40 14.44 -4.37
CA LEU A 64 5.15 14.50 -5.15
C LEU A 64 3.98 13.84 -4.39
N PHE A 65 4.22 12.76 -3.67
CA PHE A 65 3.17 11.93 -3.10
C PHE A 65 3.07 12.01 -1.57
N ALA A 66 4.16 12.31 -0.85
CA ALA A 66 4.18 12.32 0.62
C ALA A 66 3.22 13.34 1.25
N HIS A 67 2.85 14.39 0.52
CA HIS A 67 1.90 15.40 0.96
C HIS A 67 0.50 15.25 0.34
N THR A 68 0.30 14.21 -0.49
CA THR A 68 -1.02 13.93 -1.06
C THR A 68 -1.89 13.27 0.03
N PRO A 69 -3.05 13.83 0.34
CA PRO A 69 -3.93 13.26 1.34
C PRO A 69 -4.26 11.79 1.05
N ASP A 70 -4.43 10.99 2.10
CA ASP A 70 -4.83 9.58 2.01
C ASP A 70 -3.90 8.73 1.10
N THR A 71 -2.59 9.06 1.12
CA THR A 71 -1.57 8.40 0.31
C THR A 71 -0.45 7.86 1.18
N TYR A 72 -0.15 6.59 1.00
CA TYR A 72 0.97 5.89 1.62
C TYR A 72 2.08 5.64 0.60
N VAL A 73 3.29 6.08 0.92
CA VAL A 73 4.46 5.96 0.04
C VAL A 73 5.41 4.89 0.58
N VAL A 74 5.66 3.86 -0.22
CA VAL A 74 6.65 2.81 0.06
C VAL A 74 7.95 3.19 -0.64
N SER A 75 8.98 3.46 0.15
CA SER A 75 10.36 3.72 -0.29
C SER A 75 11.37 2.75 0.34
N ASP A 76 10.98 2.06 1.41
CA ASP A 76 11.74 0.98 2.05
C ASP A 76 10.99 -0.34 1.89
N TYR A 77 11.59 -1.27 1.17
CA TYR A 77 11.01 -2.59 0.90
C TYR A 77 11.37 -3.65 1.93
N THR A 78 12.19 -3.32 2.94
CA THR A 78 12.51 -4.22 4.05
C THR A 78 11.32 -4.36 5.01
N HIS A 79 10.67 -3.23 5.31
CA HIS A 79 9.49 -3.16 6.18
C HIS A 79 8.40 -2.26 5.56
N PRO A 80 7.90 -2.62 4.39
CA PRO A 80 7.14 -1.69 3.54
C PRO A 80 5.82 -1.22 4.14
N TRP A 81 5.28 -1.92 5.15
CA TRP A 81 3.93 -1.67 5.65
C TRP A 81 3.86 -1.19 7.10
N ASP A 82 5.00 -0.94 7.73
CA ASP A 82 5.07 -0.60 9.17
C ASP A 82 4.25 0.62 9.59
N SER A 83 4.11 1.58 8.70
CA SER A 83 3.37 2.83 8.95
C SER A 83 2.07 2.94 8.17
N TYR A 84 1.68 1.91 7.41
CA TYR A 84 0.43 1.91 6.66
C TYR A 84 -0.77 1.95 7.60
N CYS A 85 -1.68 2.89 7.37
CA CYS A 85 -2.80 3.20 8.27
C CYS A 85 -4.15 3.23 7.55
N ALA A 86 -4.34 2.36 6.56
CA ALA A 86 -5.54 2.21 5.74
C ALA A 86 -5.74 3.32 4.70
N GLU A 87 -4.68 3.97 4.25
CA GLU A 87 -4.70 4.94 3.16
C GLU A 87 -5.30 4.32 1.88
N LYS A 88 -5.99 5.15 1.09
CA LYS A 88 -6.67 4.71 -0.14
C LYS A 88 -5.75 4.60 -1.34
N THR A 89 -4.63 5.28 -1.32
CA THR A 89 -3.63 5.23 -2.38
C THR A 89 -2.31 4.71 -1.82
N VAL A 90 -1.72 3.74 -2.50
CA VAL A 90 -0.37 3.24 -2.23
C VAL A 90 0.52 3.57 -3.42
N VAL A 91 1.68 4.13 -3.13
CA VAL A 91 2.69 4.45 -4.14
C VAL A 91 3.95 3.65 -3.84
N LEU A 92 4.35 2.77 -4.75
CA LEU A 92 5.61 2.05 -4.71
C LEU A 92 6.64 2.85 -5.52
N THR A 93 7.62 3.46 -4.84
CA THR A 93 8.65 4.28 -5.49
C THR A 93 9.91 3.46 -5.78
N GLU A 94 10.61 3.77 -6.87
CA GLU A 94 11.83 3.07 -7.29
C GLU A 94 11.66 1.56 -7.38
N TYR A 95 10.50 1.14 -7.85
CA TYR A 95 10.18 -0.27 -7.91
C TYR A 95 10.91 -0.95 -9.07
N VAL A 96 11.73 -1.93 -8.75
CA VAL A 96 12.50 -2.73 -9.73
C VAL A 96 12.24 -4.25 -9.55
N GLY A 97 11.10 -4.63 -8.94
CA GLY A 97 10.74 -6.01 -8.71
C GLY A 97 11.13 -6.56 -7.34
N GLN A 98 11.16 -5.71 -6.30
CA GLN A 98 11.55 -6.09 -4.94
C GLN A 98 10.60 -7.11 -4.29
N PHE A 99 9.30 -7.03 -4.58
CA PHE A 99 8.37 -8.04 -4.08
C PHE A 99 8.46 -9.34 -4.88
N PRO A 100 8.35 -10.52 -4.24
CA PRO A 100 8.22 -11.78 -4.96
C PRO A 100 6.91 -11.84 -5.76
N TRP A 101 6.89 -12.68 -6.79
CA TRP A 101 5.74 -12.81 -7.71
C TRP A 101 4.38 -13.02 -7.03
N PHE A 102 4.34 -13.89 -6.05
CA PHE A 102 3.09 -14.17 -5.32
C PHE A 102 2.61 -12.96 -4.52
N GLU A 103 3.53 -12.15 -4.01
CA GLU A 103 3.21 -10.97 -3.21
C GLU A 103 2.69 -9.83 -4.07
N ILE A 104 3.39 -9.47 -5.14
CA ILE A 104 2.91 -8.42 -6.05
C ILE A 104 1.54 -8.76 -6.65
N ARG A 105 1.31 -10.02 -7.02
CA ARG A 105 -0.01 -10.47 -7.47
C ARG A 105 -1.08 -10.28 -6.41
N ARG A 106 -0.78 -10.62 -5.16
CA ARG A 106 -1.69 -10.48 -4.04
C ARG A 106 -2.04 -9.01 -3.79
N LEU A 107 -1.06 -8.13 -3.89
CA LEU A 107 -1.25 -6.69 -3.72
C LEU A 107 -2.14 -6.09 -4.83
N LEU A 108 -2.01 -6.58 -6.06
CA LEU A 108 -2.72 -6.07 -7.24
C LEU A 108 -4.06 -6.77 -7.51
N SER A 109 -4.39 -7.84 -6.79
CA SER A 109 -5.56 -8.68 -7.11
C SER A 109 -6.90 -8.15 -6.65
N GLY A 110 -6.95 -7.16 -5.77
CA GLY A 110 -8.20 -6.67 -5.17
C GLY A 110 -8.81 -7.58 -4.10
N ASN A 111 -8.33 -8.83 -3.96
CA ASN A 111 -8.77 -9.75 -2.92
C ASN A 111 -8.35 -9.25 -1.52
N TYR A 112 -9.02 -9.78 -0.49
CA TYR A 112 -8.59 -9.57 0.87
C TYR A 112 -7.11 -9.94 1.04
N CYS A 113 -6.33 -9.02 1.59
CA CYS A 113 -4.89 -9.17 1.73
C CYS A 113 -4.43 -8.52 3.03
N THR A 114 -3.64 -9.25 3.80
CA THR A 114 -2.91 -8.72 4.95
C THR A 114 -1.54 -8.22 4.52
N LEU A 115 -1.11 -7.13 5.10
CA LEU A 115 0.16 -6.47 4.86
C LEU A 115 1.04 -6.71 6.09
N PRO A 116 2.10 -7.52 5.98
CA PRO A 116 2.91 -7.89 7.14
C PRO A 116 3.71 -6.68 7.64
N ALA A 117 3.59 -6.38 8.92
CA ALA A 117 4.31 -5.30 9.60
C ALA A 117 4.86 -5.78 10.95
N ARG A 118 5.95 -5.15 11.43
CA ARG A 118 6.69 -5.61 12.62
C ARG A 118 5.87 -5.67 13.91
N PHE A 119 4.92 -4.78 14.08
CA PHE A 119 4.20 -4.64 15.38
C PHE A 119 2.77 -5.18 15.33
N SER A 120 2.13 -5.08 14.21
CA SER A 120 0.79 -5.62 13.93
C SER A 120 0.55 -5.52 12.44
N ASP A 121 0.17 -6.62 11.83
CA ASP A 121 -0.24 -6.62 10.43
C ASP A 121 -1.31 -5.58 10.17
N ALA A 122 -1.31 -5.05 8.96
CA ALA A 122 -2.37 -4.19 8.46
C ALA A 122 -3.25 -4.92 7.45
N VAL A 123 -4.40 -4.35 7.13
CA VAL A 123 -5.28 -4.84 6.06
C VAL A 123 -5.17 -3.90 4.88
N ALA A 124 -4.98 -4.44 3.69
CA ALA A 124 -4.97 -3.66 2.47
C ALA A 124 -6.36 -3.04 2.22
N CYS A 125 -6.47 -1.73 2.42
CA CYS A 125 -7.70 -0.95 2.27
C CYS A 125 -7.67 -0.03 1.04
N TYR A 126 -6.53 0.06 0.37
CA TYR A 126 -6.34 0.91 -0.80
C TYR A 126 -7.16 0.43 -2.00
N THR A 127 -7.55 1.39 -2.81
CA THR A 127 -8.22 1.19 -4.11
C THR A 127 -7.39 1.71 -5.27
N ASN A 128 -6.32 2.46 -4.98
CA ASN A 128 -5.36 2.90 -5.97
C ASN A 128 -3.97 2.41 -5.61
N ILE A 129 -3.26 1.88 -6.59
CA ILE A 129 -1.86 1.51 -6.45
C ILE A 129 -1.07 2.06 -7.64
N ILE A 130 -0.04 2.83 -7.36
CA ILE A 130 0.83 3.46 -8.35
C ILE A 130 2.23 2.87 -8.18
N ILE A 131 2.73 2.25 -9.23
CA ILE A 131 4.11 1.73 -9.27
C ILE A 131 4.95 2.69 -10.11
N ILE A 132 5.93 3.32 -9.48
CA ILE A 132 6.90 4.19 -10.14
C ILE A 132 8.22 3.43 -10.25
N SER A 133 8.67 3.23 -11.48
CA SER A 133 9.87 2.47 -11.77
C SER A 133 10.80 3.26 -12.69
N PRO A 134 12.12 3.20 -12.47
CA PRO A 134 13.11 3.70 -13.42
C PRO A 134 13.24 2.81 -14.65
N LEU A 135 12.63 1.61 -14.63
CA LEU A 135 12.72 0.62 -15.68
C LEU A 135 11.46 0.63 -16.55
N ARG A 136 11.60 0.21 -17.80
CA ARG A 136 10.46 -0.15 -18.63
C ARG A 136 9.74 -1.36 -18.01
N PHE A 137 8.44 -1.44 -18.22
CA PHE A 137 7.63 -2.54 -17.66
C PHE A 137 8.22 -3.93 -17.94
N ALA A 138 8.65 -4.17 -19.19
CA ALA A 138 9.25 -5.45 -19.58
C ALA A 138 10.60 -5.74 -18.89
N GLU A 139 11.37 -4.72 -18.60
CA GLU A 139 12.66 -4.82 -17.87
C GLU A 139 12.41 -5.08 -16.39
N MET A 140 11.48 -4.37 -15.79
CA MET A 140 11.07 -4.59 -14.41
C MET A 140 10.57 -6.02 -14.20
N CYS A 141 9.80 -6.56 -15.15
CA CYS A 141 9.36 -7.96 -15.10
C CYS A 141 10.52 -8.97 -15.16
N LYS A 142 11.62 -8.65 -15.84
CA LYS A 142 12.81 -9.52 -15.85
C LYS A 142 13.58 -9.46 -14.52
N CYS A 143 13.60 -8.30 -13.86
CA CYS A 143 14.23 -8.12 -12.56
C CYS A 143 13.43 -8.81 -11.44
N GLY A 144 12.10 -8.80 -11.54
CA GLY A 144 11.22 -9.47 -10.58
C GLY A 144 11.30 -10.99 -10.69
N LYS A 145 11.65 -11.66 -9.57
CA LYS A 145 11.81 -13.11 -9.55
C LYS A 145 10.49 -13.83 -9.84
N GLY A 146 10.45 -14.53 -10.97
CA GLY A 146 9.30 -15.35 -11.40
C GLY A 146 8.13 -14.55 -12.00
N TYR A 147 8.33 -13.28 -12.35
CA TYR A 147 7.27 -12.45 -12.93
C TYR A 147 6.84 -12.97 -14.31
N ASN A 148 5.51 -12.99 -14.51
CA ASN A 148 4.91 -13.24 -15.80
C ASN A 148 4.34 -11.93 -16.36
N PRO A 149 4.95 -11.33 -17.39
CA PRO A 149 4.54 -10.04 -17.93
C PRO A 149 3.09 -10.03 -18.44
N ASN A 150 2.65 -11.13 -19.06
CA ASN A 150 1.29 -11.24 -19.63
C ASN A 150 0.21 -11.23 -18.55
N ILE A 151 0.49 -11.84 -17.39
CA ILE A 151 -0.43 -11.82 -16.26
C ILE A 151 -0.32 -10.47 -15.54
N LEU A 152 0.90 -9.97 -15.34
CA LEU A 152 1.09 -8.73 -14.59
C LEU A 152 0.45 -7.53 -15.30
N ILE A 153 0.56 -7.46 -16.62
CA ILE A 153 -0.02 -6.36 -17.41
C ILE A 153 -1.55 -6.29 -17.28
N SER A 154 -2.21 -7.43 -17.04
CA SER A 154 -3.68 -7.47 -16.92
C SER A 154 -4.21 -6.75 -15.67
N TYR A 155 -3.37 -6.49 -14.68
CA TYR A 155 -3.75 -5.72 -13.50
C TYR A 155 -3.72 -4.21 -13.75
N PHE A 156 -2.96 -3.75 -14.75
CA PHE A 156 -2.82 -2.32 -15.00
C PHE A 156 -3.89 -1.83 -15.96
N THR A 157 -4.73 -0.95 -15.48
CA THR A 157 -5.67 -0.20 -16.32
C THR A 157 -4.88 0.84 -17.10
N HIS A 158 -4.62 0.54 -18.39
CA HIS A 158 -4.03 1.44 -19.38
C HIS A 158 -2.80 2.24 -18.89
N SER A 159 -1.62 1.71 -19.16
CA SER A 159 -0.42 2.56 -19.23
C SER A 159 -0.65 3.58 -20.35
N ARG A 160 -1.11 4.78 -20.01
CA ARG A 160 -1.08 5.89 -20.94
C ARG A 160 0.39 6.21 -21.24
N ARG A 161 0.74 6.08 -22.50
CA ARG A 161 2.01 6.53 -23.07
C ARG A 161 2.15 8.03 -22.92
#